data_56241aae7fde8f704ca2b2c771ddfb34
#
_entry.id   56241aae7fde8f704ca2b2c771ddfb34
#
_cell.length_a   1.000
_cell.length_b   1.000
_cell.length_c   1.000
_cell.angle_alpha   90.00
_cell.angle_beta   90.00
_cell.angle_gamma   90.00
#
_symmetry.space_group_name_H-M   'P 1'
#
loop_
_entity.id
_entity.type
_entity.pdbx_description
1 polymer ?
#
loop_
_entity_poly.entity_id
_entity_poly.type
_entity_poly.pdbx_seq_one_letter_code
_entity_poly.pdbx_strand_id
1 'polypeptide(L)'
;MFSIYILTYNEQLDIGPCIESALLSDDVIVVDSFSRDRTVDIARSYPVRVVQHAFESHGKQRTWMLEAIPTKHDWVYILEADERMTQELFQECLRTIESQQAVGYYVAERVMFMGKWIRHSTQYPRYQMRLFEKGKVWFTDYGHTEREVCNGATGFLQETYPHYTCGKGMERWIEKHNRYSTDEAAETVRQLEQGNVDWQALFFGSTEVERRRALKDLSLRLPLRPLLRWIYMYFFLGGILDGRAGFTWCTLQAFYEYLILLKVEEMKQMPPSDRSKSVSVPAANAPAPDRLPDTGEASHPAIATEGATY
;
A
#
# COMPACT_ATOMS: atom_id res chain seq x y z
N MET A 1 -10.01 -22.37 -9.10
CA MET A 1 -10.70 -21.20 -8.50
C MET A 1 -9.89 -20.66 -7.34
N PHE A 2 -10.14 -19.43 -6.91
CA PHE A 2 -9.48 -18.79 -5.76
C PHE A 2 -10.47 -17.86 -5.04
N SER A 3 -10.24 -17.67 -3.74
CA SER A 3 -11.05 -16.75 -2.92
C SER A 3 -10.53 -15.32 -3.07
N ILE A 4 -11.40 -14.32 -3.02
CA ILE A 4 -11.02 -12.92 -3.12
C ILE A 4 -11.33 -12.21 -1.81
N TYR A 5 -10.29 -11.61 -1.18
CA TYR A 5 -10.44 -10.68 -0.09
C TYR A 5 -10.49 -9.25 -0.63
N ILE A 6 -11.43 -8.45 -0.14
CA ILE A 6 -11.53 -7.01 -0.42
C ILE A 6 -11.32 -6.25 0.88
N LEU A 7 -10.19 -5.55 0.99
CA LEU A 7 -9.89 -4.69 2.14
C LEU A 7 -10.57 -3.33 1.96
N THR A 8 -11.27 -2.84 2.99
CA THR A 8 -12.03 -1.59 2.87
C THR A 8 -12.08 -0.78 4.16
N TYR A 9 -12.10 0.55 4.00
CA TYR A 9 -12.41 1.53 5.05
C TYR A 9 -12.93 2.82 4.46
N ASN A 10 -14.21 3.15 4.71
CA ASN A 10 -14.89 4.34 4.18
C ASN A 10 -14.77 4.46 2.65
N GLU A 11 -15.25 3.42 1.93
CA GLU A 11 -15.16 3.28 0.47
C GLU A 11 -16.55 3.19 -0.18
N GLN A 12 -17.55 3.92 0.33
CA GLN A 12 -18.93 3.86 -0.18
C GLN A 12 -19.08 4.13 -1.69
N LEU A 13 -18.12 4.83 -2.32
CA LEU A 13 -18.13 5.12 -3.75
C LEU A 13 -17.51 4.00 -4.59
N ASP A 14 -16.56 3.27 -4.02
CA ASP A 14 -15.75 2.29 -4.75
C ASP A 14 -16.07 0.84 -4.43
N ILE A 15 -16.63 0.55 -3.24
CA ILE A 15 -16.86 -0.83 -2.78
C ILE A 15 -17.83 -1.61 -3.69
N GLY A 16 -18.91 -1.00 -4.19
CA GLY A 16 -19.85 -1.65 -5.09
C GLY A 16 -19.18 -2.12 -6.39
N PRO A 17 -18.61 -1.22 -7.19
CA PRO A 17 -17.88 -1.60 -8.40
C PRO A 17 -16.70 -2.56 -8.18
N CYS A 18 -16.04 -2.51 -6.99
CA CYS A 18 -15.01 -3.47 -6.63
C CYS A 18 -15.61 -4.88 -6.47
N ILE A 19 -16.67 -5.00 -5.66
CA ILE A 19 -17.37 -6.27 -5.45
C ILE A 19 -17.87 -6.84 -6.79
N GLU A 20 -18.53 -6.03 -7.62
CA GLU A 20 -19.01 -6.45 -8.95
C GLU A 20 -17.90 -7.06 -9.79
N SER A 21 -16.71 -6.46 -9.79
CA SER A 21 -15.54 -6.99 -10.50
C SER A 21 -15.02 -8.30 -9.90
N ALA A 22 -15.20 -8.50 -8.60
CA ALA A 22 -14.72 -9.68 -7.88
C ALA A 22 -15.68 -10.88 -7.95
N LEU A 23 -16.95 -10.66 -8.33
CA LEU A 23 -17.97 -11.73 -8.45
C LEU A 23 -17.69 -12.76 -9.56
N LEU A 24 -16.54 -12.65 -10.25
CA LEU A 24 -15.97 -13.72 -11.07
C LEU A 24 -15.58 -14.94 -10.23
N SER A 25 -15.28 -14.73 -8.95
CA SER A 25 -15.07 -15.78 -7.96
C SER A 25 -16.38 -16.12 -7.23
N ASP A 26 -16.52 -17.38 -6.85
CA ASP A 26 -17.64 -17.87 -6.02
C ASP A 26 -17.39 -17.72 -4.51
N ASP A 27 -16.28 -17.09 -4.12
CA ASP A 27 -15.91 -16.83 -2.73
C ASP A 27 -15.27 -15.44 -2.57
N VAL A 28 -16.11 -14.44 -2.33
CA VAL A 28 -15.70 -13.04 -2.11
C VAL A 28 -15.95 -12.66 -0.66
N ILE A 29 -14.95 -12.08 -0.02
CA ILE A 29 -14.97 -11.70 1.39
C ILE A 29 -14.55 -10.24 1.51
N VAL A 30 -15.45 -9.39 1.99
CA VAL A 30 -15.16 -8.01 2.32
C VAL A 30 -14.68 -7.92 3.76
N VAL A 31 -13.49 -7.38 3.98
CA VAL A 31 -12.89 -7.15 5.30
C VAL A 31 -12.92 -5.65 5.57
N ASP A 32 -13.87 -5.23 6.37
CA ASP A 32 -14.12 -3.82 6.68
C ASP A 32 -13.46 -3.40 8.00
N SER A 33 -12.76 -2.29 7.99
CA SER A 33 -12.07 -1.72 9.17
C SER A 33 -12.95 -0.76 9.96
N PHE A 34 -14.20 -1.13 10.23
CA PHE A 34 -15.22 -0.33 10.89
C PHE A 34 -15.52 1.00 10.18
N SER A 35 -15.92 0.90 8.93
CA SER A 35 -16.39 2.04 8.13
C SER A 35 -17.55 2.76 8.80
N ARG A 36 -17.58 4.09 8.64
CA ARG A 36 -18.60 4.97 9.23
C ARG A 36 -19.55 5.58 8.20
N ASP A 37 -19.27 5.30 6.93
CA ASP A 37 -20.11 5.65 5.78
C ASP A 37 -20.97 4.44 5.37
N ARG A 38 -21.55 4.47 4.19
CA ARG A 38 -22.42 3.40 3.68
C ARG A 38 -21.68 2.18 3.13
N THR A 39 -20.37 2.07 3.32
CA THR A 39 -19.56 0.97 2.77
C THR A 39 -20.10 -0.41 3.14
N VAL A 40 -20.37 -0.63 4.43
CA VAL A 40 -20.86 -1.93 4.93
C VAL A 40 -22.26 -2.24 4.43
N ASP A 41 -23.15 -1.24 4.39
CA ASP A 41 -24.52 -1.41 3.90
C ASP A 41 -24.52 -1.80 2.42
N ILE A 42 -23.68 -1.13 1.62
CA ILE A 42 -23.49 -1.46 0.21
C ILE A 42 -22.93 -2.87 0.05
N ALA A 43 -21.86 -3.21 0.78
CA ALA A 43 -21.27 -4.55 0.70
C ALA A 43 -22.26 -5.66 1.04
N ARG A 44 -23.11 -5.47 2.05
CA ARG A 44 -24.16 -6.43 2.46
C ARG A 44 -25.29 -6.58 1.45
N SER A 45 -25.43 -5.68 0.50
CA SER A 45 -26.42 -5.81 -0.58
C SER A 45 -25.98 -6.77 -1.69
N TYR A 46 -24.72 -7.22 -1.68
CA TYR A 46 -24.17 -8.21 -2.61
C TYR A 46 -24.08 -9.61 -1.98
N PRO A 47 -24.02 -10.67 -2.79
CA PRO A 47 -23.90 -12.05 -2.30
C PRO A 47 -22.46 -12.37 -1.84
N VAL A 48 -21.92 -11.57 -0.91
CA VAL A 48 -20.56 -11.69 -0.40
C VAL A 48 -20.56 -11.81 1.13
N ARG A 49 -19.48 -12.34 1.69
CA ARG A 49 -19.31 -12.34 3.14
C ARG A 49 -18.70 -11.02 3.58
N VAL A 50 -19.25 -10.41 4.65
CA VAL A 50 -18.72 -9.16 5.22
C VAL A 50 -18.27 -9.45 6.64
N VAL A 51 -17.00 -9.19 6.91
CA VAL A 51 -16.36 -9.34 8.22
C VAL A 51 -15.76 -7.99 8.64
N GLN A 52 -15.92 -7.63 9.91
CA GLN A 52 -15.35 -6.39 10.44
C GLN A 52 -14.21 -6.69 11.40
N HIS A 53 -13.10 -5.97 11.24
CA HIS A 53 -11.93 -6.08 12.10
C HIS A 53 -11.24 -4.72 12.25
N ALA A 54 -10.82 -4.37 13.46
CA ALA A 54 -10.15 -3.11 13.73
C ALA A 54 -8.77 -3.07 13.04
N PHE A 55 -8.54 -1.98 12.30
CA PHE A 55 -7.25 -1.78 11.64
C PHE A 55 -6.20 -1.37 12.67
N GLU A 56 -5.13 -2.14 12.76
CA GLU A 56 -3.94 -1.79 13.55
C GLU A 56 -2.78 -1.36 12.64
N SER A 57 -2.47 -2.21 11.64
CA SER A 57 -1.47 -1.97 10.60
C SER A 57 -1.80 -2.80 9.36
N HIS A 58 -1.16 -2.51 8.24
CA HIS A 58 -1.39 -3.25 6.99
C HIS A 58 -0.97 -4.72 7.12
N GLY A 59 0.22 -5.00 7.67
CA GLY A 59 0.71 -6.36 7.84
C GLY A 59 -0.16 -7.18 8.81
N LYS A 60 -0.53 -6.61 9.96
CA LYS A 60 -1.41 -7.27 10.92
C LYS A 60 -2.80 -7.55 10.36
N GLN A 61 -3.40 -6.59 9.64
CA GLN A 61 -4.72 -6.78 9.03
C GLN A 61 -4.71 -7.93 8.03
N ARG A 62 -3.69 -7.99 7.16
CA ARG A 62 -3.57 -9.06 6.17
C ARG A 62 -3.27 -10.41 6.82
N THR A 63 -2.40 -10.48 7.79
CA THR A 63 -2.10 -11.71 8.52
C THR A 63 -3.33 -12.22 9.25
N TRP A 64 -4.00 -11.34 10.00
CA TRP A 64 -5.24 -11.70 10.70
C TRP A 64 -6.32 -12.26 9.77
N MET A 65 -6.59 -11.61 8.63
CA MET A 65 -7.62 -12.12 7.72
C MET A 65 -7.28 -13.48 7.13
N LEU A 66 -5.99 -13.73 6.85
CA LEU A 66 -5.53 -15.03 6.33
C LEU A 66 -5.67 -16.15 7.36
N GLU A 67 -5.47 -15.85 8.65
CA GLU A 67 -5.55 -16.83 9.74
C GLU A 67 -6.97 -17.04 10.24
N ALA A 68 -7.71 -15.94 10.45
CA ALA A 68 -9.00 -15.98 11.14
C ALA A 68 -10.19 -16.27 10.23
N ILE A 69 -10.11 -15.95 8.92
CA ILE A 69 -11.25 -16.07 8.02
C ILE A 69 -11.10 -17.30 7.12
N PRO A 70 -11.99 -18.31 7.24
CA PRO A 70 -11.94 -19.47 6.36
C PRO A 70 -12.31 -19.10 4.92
N THR A 71 -11.61 -19.70 3.95
CA THR A 71 -11.83 -19.54 2.51
C THR A 71 -12.32 -20.86 1.91
N LYS A 72 -13.05 -20.80 0.77
CA LYS A 72 -13.43 -22.00 0.01
C LYS A 72 -12.27 -22.62 -0.75
N HIS A 73 -11.26 -21.79 -1.09
CA HIS A 73 -10.16 -22.17 -1.94
C HIS A 73 -8.83 -21.98 -1.23
N ASP A 74 -7.84 -22.79 -1.57
CA ASP A 74 -6.48 -22.71 -1.03
C ASP A 74 -5.70 -21.49 -1.56
N TRP A 75 -6.08 -21.01 -2.74
CA TRP A 75 -5.53 -19.80 -3.33
C TRP A 75 -6.39 -18.59 -3.01
N VAL A 76 -5.73 -17.48 -2.73
CA VAL A 76 -6.37 -16.22 -2.41
C VAL A 76 -5.82 -15.09 -3.25
N TYR A 77 -6.69 -14.13 -3.57
CA TYR A 77 -6.34 -12.85 -4.18
C TYR A 77 -6.77 -11.71 -3.26
N ILE A 78 -5.89 -10.71 -3.07
CA ILE A 78 -6.20 -9.53 -2.27
C ILE A 78 -6.48 -8.35 -3.20
N LEU A 79 -7.66 -7.75 -3.06
CA LEU A 79 -8.04 -6.46 -3.63
C LEU A 79 -8.18 -5.41 -2.54
N GLU A 80 -7.92 -4.16 -2.89
CA GLU A 80 -8.37 -2.99 -2.13
C GLU A 80 -9.64 -2.44 -2.77
N ALA A 81 -10.51 -1.80 -1.99
CA ALA A 81 -11.84 -1.41 -2.47
C ALA A 81 -11.82 -0.44 -3.66
N ASP A 82 -10.71 0.31 -3.85
CA ASP A 82 -10.47 1.19 -4.99
C ASP A 82 -9.78 0.51 -6.18
N GLU A 83 -9.69 -0.83 -6.16
CA GLU A 83 -9.14 -1.65 -7.24
C GLU A 83 -10.25 -2.47 -7.92
N ARG A 84 -9.95 -3.02 -9.10
CA ARG A 84 -10.88 -3.88 -9.85
C ARG A 84 -10.17 -5.12 -10.39
N MET A 85 -10.82 -6.27 -10.27
CA MET A 85 -10.43 -7.48 -10.98
C MET A 85 -10.90 -7.37 -12.44
N THR A 86 -10.00 -7.57 -13.40
CA THR A 86 -10.40 -7.67 -14.80
C THR A 86 -10.64 -9.12 -15.20
N GLN A 87 -11.44 -9.34 -16.25
CA GLN A 87 -11.72 -10.69 -16.76
C GLN A 87 -10.42 -11.39 -17.20
N GLU A 88 -9.53 -10.65 -17.87
CA GLU A 88 -8.26 -11.14 -18.38
C GLU A 88 -7.33 -11.57 -17.23
N LEU A 89 -7.22 -10.72 -16.21
CA LEU A 89 -6.44 -11.02 -15.00
C LEU A 89 -7.01 -12.23 -14.25
N PHE A 90 -8.33 -12.32 -14.12
CA PHE A 90 -8.97 -13.46 -13.47
C PHE A 90 -8.65 -14.76 -14.20
N GLN A 91 -8.75 -14.78 -15.54
CA GLN A 91 -8.42 -15.94 -16.35
C GLN A 91 -6.92 -16.31 -16.29
N GLU A 92 -6.03 -15.32 -16.24
CA GLU A 92 -4.61 -15.57 -16.05
C GLU A 92 -4.34 -16.20 -14.67
N CYS A 93 -4.96 -15.68 -13.60
CA CYS A 93 -4.86 -16.26 -12.27
C CYS A 93 -5.26 -17.75 -12.26
N LEU A 94 -6.36 -18.11 -12.92
CA LEU A 94 -6.80 -19.51 -13.00
C LEU A 94 -5.76 -20.41 -13.68
N ARG A 95 -5.25 -20.00 -14.85
CA ARG A 95 -4.21 -20.76 -15.57
C ARG A 95 -2.92 -20.89 -14.75
N THR A 96 -2.57 -19.82 -14.04
CA THR A 96 -1.35 -19.76 -13.23
C THR A 96 -1.41 -20.70 -12.03
N ILE A 97 -2.56 -20.76 -11.35
CA ILE A 97 -2.80 -21.71 -10.24
C ILE A 97 -2.64 -23.16 -10.71
N GLU A 98 -3.16 -23.49 -11.89
CA GLU A 98 -3.04 -24.84 -12.47
C GLU A 98 -1.58 -25.23 -12.77
N SER A 99 -0.73 -24.26 -13.08
CA SER A 99 0.68 -24.51 -13.40
C SER A 99 1.55 -24.88 -12.21
N GLN A 100 1.16 -24.54 -10.98
CA GLN A 100 1.85 -24.82 -9.72
C GLN A 100 3.35 -24.45 -9.69
N GLN A 101 3.77 -23.43 -10.44
CA GLN A 101 5.18 -23.08 -10.58
C GLN A 101 5.71 -22.25 -9.40
N ALA A 102 4.84 -21.53 -8.69
CA ALA A 102 5.20 -20.68 -7.59
C ALA A 102 4.07 -20.63 -6.54
N VAL A 103 4.38 -20.21 -5.32
CA VAL A 103 3.43 -20.10 -4.21
C VAL A 103 2.76 -18.72 -4.14
N GLY A 104 3.26 -17.76 -4.89
CA GLY A 104 2.72 -16.40 -4.94
C GLY A 104 3.15 -15.64 -6.17
N TYR A 105 2.30 -14.69 -6.59
CA TYR A 105 2.49 -13.93 -7.81
C TYR A 105 2.25 -12.44 -7.57
N TYR A 106 3.18 -11.66 -8.09
CA TYR A 106 3.11 -10.22 -8.14
C TYR A 106 2.31 -9.76 -9.34
N VAL A 107 1.46 -8.76 -9.12
CA VAL A 107 0.60 -8.17 -10.16
C VAL A 107 0.87 -6.68 -10.23
N ALA A 108 1.04 -6.14 -11.45
CA ALA A 108 1.27 -4.73 -11.64
C ALA A 108 -0.05 -3.94 -11.61
N GLU A 109 -0.02 -2.77 -10.95
CA GLU A 109 -1.17 -1.86 -10.94
C GLU A 109 -1.17 -0.92 -12.15
N ARG A 110 -2.37 -0.55 -12.60
CA ARG A 110 -2.62 0.56 -13.54
C ARG A 110 -3.26 1.71 -12.79
N VAL A 111 -2.51 2.75 -12.49
CA VAL A 111 -3.05 3.92 -11.80
C VAL A 111 -4.02 4.67 -12.71
N MET A 112 -5.31 4.69 -12.31
CA MET A 112 -6.39 5.38 -13.01
C MET A 112 -6.59 6.76 -12.38
N PHE A 113 -6.39 7.82 -13.15
CA PHE A 113 -6.53 9.18 -12.71
C PHE A 113 -7.23 10.04 -13.77
N MET A 114 -8.24 10.82 -13.37
CA MET A 114 -9.07 11.61 -14.27
C MET A 114 -9.66 10.79 -15.44
N GLY A 115 -10.12 9.56 -15.13
CA GLY A 115 -10.72 8.64 -16.11
C GLY A 115 -9.73 8.01 -17.11
N LYS A 116 -8.43 8.16 -16.90
CA LYS A 116 -7.38 7.67 -17.80
C LYS A 116 -6.32 6.89 -17.03
N TRP A 117 -5.77 5.84 -17.65
CA TRP A 117 -4.55 5.21 -17.19
C TRP A 117 -3.35 6.13 -17.40
N ILE A 118 -2.70 6.56 -16.32
CA ILE A 118 -1.45 7.32 -16.36
C ILE A 118 -0.26 6.38 -16.27
N ARG A 119 0.23 5.98 -17.44
CA ARG A 119 1.26 4.94 -17.55
C ARG A 119 2.65 5.45 -17.22
N HIS A 120 2.96 6.67 -17.67
CA HIS A 120 4.34 7.20 -17.63
C HIS A 120 4.62 7.99 -16.35
N SER A 121 3.61 8.64 -15.79
CA SER A 121 3.77 9.50 -14.61
C SER A 121 3.90 8.73 -13.29
N THR A 122 3.74 7.38 -13.27
CA THR A 122 3.55 6.59 -12.04
C THR A 122 4.62 5.54 -11.77
N GLN A 123 5.74 5.56 -12.48
CA GLN A 123 6.80 4.52 -12.37
C GLN A 123 6.27 3.10 -12.68
N TYR A 124 5.31 2.98 -13.59
CA TYR A 124 4.82 1.69 -14.06
C TYR A 124 5.96 0.87 -14.72
N PRO A 125 6.05 -0.47 -14.48
CA PRO A 125 5.18 -1.29 -13.64
C PRO A 125 5.55 -1.25 -12.16
N ARG A 126 4.55 -1.09 -11.27
CA ARG A 126 4.69 -1.25 -9.84
C ARG A 126 3.95 -2.51 -9.41
N TYR A 127 4.70 -3.48 -8.89
CA TYR A 127 4.19 -4.80 -8.56
C TYR A 127 3.85 -4.92 -7.08
N GLN A 128 2.76 -5.65 -6.79
CA GLN A 128 2.36 -6.03 -5.44
C GLN A 128 2.00 -7.51 -5.41
N MET A 129 2.28 -8.20 -4.28
CA MET A 129 1.85 -9.57 -4.07
C MET A 129 0.32 -9.59 -3.93
N ARG A 130 -0.37 -10.22 -4.89
CA ARG A 130 -1.83 -10.23 -4.94
C ARG A 130 -2.43 -11.63 -4.97
N LEU A 131 -1.86 -12.56 -5.72
CA LEU A 131 -2.31 -13.94 -5.83
C LEU A 131 -1.33 -14.86 -5.14
N PHE A 132 -1.78 -15.71 -4.19
CA PHE A 132 -0.90 -16.64 -3.51
C PHE A 132 -1.65 -17.79 -2.83
N GLU A 133 -0.93 -18.88 -2.55
CA GLU A 133 -1.41 -20.02 -1.78
C GLU A 133 -1.47 -19.68 -0.29
N LYS A 134 -2.63 -19.89 0.32
CA LYS A 134 -2.87 -19.62 1.74
C LYS A 134 -1.97 -20.51 2.60
N GLY A 135 -1.33 -19.92 3.61
CA GLY A 135 -0.36 -20.63 4.46
C GLY A 135 1.05 -20.71 3.89
N LYS A 136 1.29 -20.20 2.65
CA LYS A 136 2.64 -20.09 2.06
C LYS A 136 3.14 -18.65 2.02
N VAL A 137 2.26 -17.67 2.15
CA VAL A 137 2.59 -16.25 2.19
C VAL A 137 1.91 -15.60 3.39
N TRP A 138 2.65 -14.76 4.10
CA TRP A 138 2.16 -13.91 5.19
C TRP A 138 2.79 -12.53 5.11
N PHE A 139 2.29 -11.60 5.90
CA PHE A 139 2.69 -10.21 5.85
C PHE A 139 3.22 -9.74 7.19
N THR A 140 4.28 -8.96 7.18
CA THR A 140 4.88 -8.31 8.36
C THR A 140 4.92 -6.81 8.16
N ASP A 141 4.84 -6.06 9.25
CA ASP A 141 4.99 -4.61 9.19
C ASP A 141 6.44 -4.23 8.85
N TYR A 142 6.59 -3.26 7.96
CA TYR A 142 7.88 -2.70 7.58
C TYR A 142 7.77 -1.17 7.49
N GLY A 143 8.14 -0.47 8.55
CA GLY A 143 7.95 0.97 8.67
C GLY A 143 6.45 1.32 8.63
N HIS A 144 6.05 2.13 7.65
CA HIS A 144 4.64 2.49 7.42
C HIS A 144 3.94 1.60 6.41
N THR A 145 4.63 0.58 5.90
CA THR A 145 4.14 -0.36 4.89
C THR A 145 4.17 -1.79 5.43
N GLU A 146 3.94 -2.74 4.57
CA GLU A 146 4.06 -4.16 4.82
C GLU A 146 5.12 -4.78 3.92
N ARG A 147 5.61 -5.92 4.34
CA ARG A 147 6.45 -6.79 3.52
C ARG A 147 5.85 -8.18 3.54
N GLU A 148 5.74 -8.78 2.36
CA GLU A 148 5.41 -10.18 2.21
C GLU A 148 6.60 -11.07 2.56
N VAL A 149 6.31 -12.22 3.17
CA VAL A 149 7.26 -13.30 3.42
C VAL A 149 6.69 -14.56 2.77
N CYS A 150 7.46 -15.17 1.87
CA CYS A 150 7.02 -16.29 1.06
C CYS A 150 7.81 -17.54 1.39
N ASN A 151 7.11 -18.65 1.59
CA ASN A 151 7.72 -19.99 1.74
C ASN A 151 7.64 -20.74 0.40
N GLY A 152 8.44 -20.34 -0.57
CA GLY A 152 8.51 -20.93 -1.90
C GLY A 152 8.83 -19.90 -2.99
N ALA A 153 8.89 -20.36 -4.23
CA ALA A 153 9.13 -19.51 -5.39
C ALA A 153 7.98 -18.51 -5.61
N THR A 154 8.32 -17.34 -6.14
CA THR A 154 7.35 -16.32 -6.55
C THR A 154 7.47 -16.01 -8.03
N GLY A 155 6.39 -15.53 -8.65
CA GLY A 155 6.35 -15.17 -10.05
C GLY A 155 5.67 -13.82 -10.29
N PHE A 156 5.50 -13.47 -11.56
CA PHE A 156 4.84 -12.24 -12.00
C PHE A 156 3.74 -12.58 -13.00
N LEU A 157 2.56 -11.96 -12.83
CA LEU A 157 1.51 -12.02 -13.84
C LEU A 157 1.74 -10.94 -14.89
N GLN A 158 1.27 -11.20 -16.12
CA GLN A 158 1.37 -10.27 -17.24
C GLN A 158 0.21 -9.27 -17.23
N GLU A 159 -0.98 -9.75 -16.86
CA GLU A 159 -2.15 -8.91 -16.72
C GLU A 159 -2.07 -8.03 -15.48
N THR A 160 -2.85 -6.97 -15.48
CA THR A 160 -2.77 -5.88 -14.51
C THR A 160 -4.15 -5.52 -13.98
N TYR A 161 -4.21 -4.92 -12.80
CA TYR A 161 -5.46 -4.42 -12.23
C TYR A 161 -5.52 -2.88 -12.26
N PRO A 162 -6.69 -2.28 -12.58
CA PRO A 162 -6.90 -0.84 -12.44
C PRO A 162 -7.08 -0.45 -10.97
N HIS A 163 -6.38 0.64 -10.57
CA HIS A 163 -6.42 1.22 -9.25
C HIS A 163 -6.86 2.69 -9.34
N TYR A 164 -8.02 3.02 -8.75
CA TYR A 164 -8.67 4.34 -8.82
C TYR A 164 -8.26 5.24 -7.66
N THR A 165 -7.05 5.79 -7.71
CA THR A 165 -6.39 6.48 -6.58
C THR A 165 -7.09 7.73 -6.06
N CYS A 166 -8.01 8.31 -6.81
CA CYS A 166 -8.76 9.52 -6.45
C CYS A 166 -10.28 9.33 -6.49
N GLY A 167 -10.76 8.10 -6.33
CA GLY A 167 -12.19 7.78 -6.31
C GLY A 167 -12.97 8.58 -5.27
N LYS A 168 -12.38 8.89 -4.14
CA LYS A 168 -12.98 9.69 -3.05
C LYS A 168 -12.90 11.21 -3.24
N GLY A 169 -12.41 11.69 -4.39
CA GLY A 169 -12.27 13.12 -4.70
C GLY A 169 -10.98 13.75 -4.18
N MET A 170 -10.75 14.98 -4.66
CA MET A 170 -9.50 15.72 -4.39
C MET A 170 -9.37 16.18 -2.94
N GLU A 171 -10.47 16.52 -2.28
CA GLU A 171 -10.47 16.90 -0.86
C GLU A 171 -9.86 15.79 -0.01
N ARG A 172 -10.35 14.56 -0.18
CA ARG A 172 -9.85 13.39 0.56
C ARG A 172 -8.41 13.06 0.20
N TRP A 173 -8.02 13.24 -1.06
CA TRP A 173 -6.64 13.07 -1.49
C TRP A 173 -5.72 14.05 -0.77
N ILE A 174 -6.10 15.34 -0.69
CA ILE A 174 -5.32 16.38 -0.01
C ILE A 174 -5.20 16.08 1.48
N GLU A 175 -6.30 15.73 2.17
CA GLU A 175 -6.27 15.35 3.59
C GLU A 175 -5.31 14.19 3.86
N LYS A 176 -5.41 13.12 3.06
CA LYS A 176 -4.53 11.94 3.16
C LYS A 176 -3.06 12.33 2.98
N HIS A 177 -2.74 13.09 1.93
CA HIS A 177 -1.38 13.50 1.63
C HIS A 177 -0.85 14.56 2.60
N ASN A 178 -1.71 15.39 3.17
CA ASN A 178 -1.32 16.28 4.26
C ASN A 178 -0.86 15.49 5.49
N ARG A 179 -1.54 14.41 5.86
CA ARG A 179 -1.12 13.53 6.95
C ARG A 179 0.18 12.79 6.62
N TYR A 180 0.25 12.15 5.46
CA TYR A 180 1.44 11.43 5.02
C TYR A 180 2.67 12.31 4.91
N SER A 181 2.52 13.57 4.48
CA SER A 181 3.64 14.51 4.44
C SER A 181 4.19 14.85 5.83
N THR A 182 3.39 14.72 6.91
CA THR A 182 3.87 14.89 8.28
C THR A 182 4.75 13.71 8.70
N ASP A 183 4.32 12.47 8.41
CA ASP A 183 5.07 11.27 8.74
C ASP A 183 6.39 11.21 7.95
N GLU A 184 6.35 11.53 6.65
CA GLU A 184 7.53 11.61 5.79
C GLU A 184 8.50 12.74 6.22
N ALA A 185 7.98 13.88 6.66
CA ALA A 185 8.82 14.97 7.16
C ALA A 185 9.56 14.56 8.43
N ALA A 186 8.89 13.88 9.37
CA ALA A 186 9.51 13.40 10.59
C ALA A 186 10.60 12.35 10.30
N GLU A 187 10.36 11.44 9.35
CA GLU A 187 11.37 10.48 8.91
C GLU A 187 12.55 11.17 8.24
N THR A 188 12.26 12.17 7.39
CA THR A 188 13.28 12.97 6.72
C THR A 188 14.17 13.72 7.72
N VAL A 189 13.58 14.34 8.76
CA VAL A 189 14.36 15.00 9.83
C VAL A 189 15.28 14.00 10.52
N ARG A 190 14.78 12.81 10.89
CA ARG A 190 15.59 11.74 11.49
C ARG A 190 16.76 11.32 10.60
N GLN A 191 16.51 11.13 9.30
CA GLN A 191 17.56 10.76 8.33
C GLN A 191 18.59 11.87 8.17
N LEU A 192 18.19 13.14 8.17
CA LEU A 192 19.09 14.29 8.08
C LEU A 192 19.96 14.46 9.34
N GLU A 193 19.47 14.09 10.51
CA GLU A 193 20.21 14.14 11.79
C GLU A 193 21.19 12.95 11.94
N GLN A 194 20.85 11.78 11.40
CA GLN A 194 21.63 10.54 11.56
C GLN A 194 22.79 10.39 10.58
N GLY A 195 22.78 11.08 9.43
CA GLY A 195 23.76 10.83 8.37
C GLY A 195 24.22 12.03 7.58
N ASN A 196 25.44 11.95 7.08
CA ASN A 196 25.93 12.75 5.97
C ASN A 196 25.71 11.98 4.66
N VAL A 197 25.66 12.72 3.53
CA VAL A 197 25.65 12.08 2.21
C VAL A 197 26.89 11.20 2.08
N ASP A 198 26.72 9.93 1.81
CA ASP A 198 27.83 9.04 1.51
C ASP A 198 28.27 9.28 0.06
N TRP A 199 29.20 10.26 -0.10
CA TRP A 199 29.75 10.60 -1.40
C TRP A 199 30.54 9.43 -2.02
N GLN A 200 31.13 8.56 -1.19
CA GLN A 200 31.87 7.41 -1.68
C GLN A 200 30.89 6.38 -2.27
N ALA A 201 29.81 6.09 -1.59
CA ALA A 201 28.74 5.23 -2.11
C ALA A 201 28.07 5.82 -3.36
N LEU A 202 27.94 7.16 -3.45
CA LEU A 202 27.34 7.83 -4.59
C LEU A 202 28.16 7.63 -5.89
N PHE A 203 29.47 7.81 -5.81
CA PHE A 203 30.36 7.77 -6.99
C PHE A 203 31.00 6.41 -7.23
N PHE A 204 31.25 5.65 -6.18
CA PHE A 204 32.01 4.39 -6.21
C PHE A 204 31.30 3.20 -5.57
N GLY A 205 30.02 3.35 -5.23
CA GLY A 205 29.22 2.27 -4.64
C GLY A 205 29.25 1.01 -5.50
N SER A 206 29.56 -0.10 -4.89
CA SER A 206 29.70 -1.41 -5.54
C SER A 206 28.34 -1.99 -5.95
N THR A 207 27.27 -1.58 -5.26
CA THR A 207 25.91 -2.06 -5.50
C THR A 207 24.98 -0.93 -5.95
N GLU A 208 23.99 -1.30 -6.76
CA GLU A 208 22.95 -0.36 -7.18
C GLU A 208 22.13 0.17 -5.96
N VAL A 209 21.99 -0.65 -4.93
CA VAL A 209 21.28 -0.30 -3.70
C VAL A 209 22.00 0.81 -2.93
N GLU A 210 23.33 0.71 -2.79
CA GLU A 210 24.16 1.74 -2.14
C GLU A 210 24.06 3.08 -2.87
N ARG A 211 24.20 3.06 -4.20
CA ARG A 211 24.08 4.26 -5.04
C ARG A 211 22.69 4.90 -4.96
N ARG A 212 21.62 4.08 -5.01
CA ARG A 212 20.23 4.58 -4.86
C ARG A 212 19.99 5.19 -3.48
N ARG A 213 20.55 4.61 -2.42
CA ARG A 213 20.46 5.17 -1.06
C ARG A 213 21.18 6.52 -0.96
N ALA A 214 22.41 6.60 -1.42
CA ALA A 214 23.19 7.84 -1.43
C ALA A 214 22.54 8.94 -2.31
N LEU A 215 21.95 8.58 -3.46
CA LEU A 215 21.15 9.50 -4.29
C LEU A 215 19.90 9.99 -3.56
N LYS A 216 19.22 9.12 -2.83
CA LYS A 216 18.07 9.51 -2.01
C LYS A 216 18.50 10.52 -0.95
N ASP A 217 19.57 10.25 -0.19
CA ASP A 217 20.09 11.13 0.86
C ASP A 217 20.54 12.49 0.31
N LEU A 218 21.14 12.50 -0.87
CA LEU A 218 21.46 13.75 -1.58
C LEU A 218 20.18 14.49 -1.97
N SER A 219 19.19 13.80 -2.51
CA SER A 219 17.93 14.40 -2.95
C SER A 219 17.19 15.11 -1.82
N LEU A 220 17.27 14.61 -0.58
CA LEU A 220 16.67 15.22 0.60
C LEU A 220 17.26 16.59 0.96
N ARG A 221 18.48 16.88 0.46
CA ARG A 221 19.23 18.11 0.73
C ARG A 221 19.18 19.11 -0.41
N LEU A 222 18.60 18.72 -1.56
CA LEU A 222 18.54 19.60 -2.72
C LEU A 222 17.49 20.69 -2.53
N PRO A 223 17.86 21.99 -2.71
CA PRO A 223 16.88 23.03 -2.87
C PRO A 223 16.06 22.75 -4.14
N LEU A 224 14.81 23.17 -4.20
CA LEU A 224 13.96 22.98 -5.39
C LEU A 224 13.61 21.50 -5.69
N ARG A 225 13.76 20.59 -4.71
CA ARG A 225 13.39 19.16 -4.86
C ARG A 225 11.99 18.97 -5.49
N PRO A 226 10.93 19.71 -5.14
CA PRO A 226 9.62 19.60 -5.77
C PRO A 226 9.65 19.90 -7.28
N LEU A 227 10.39 20.92 -7.69
CA LEU A 227 10.53 21.28 -9.10
C LEU A 227 11.34 20.24 -9.87
N LEU A 228 12.44 19.76 -9.28
CA LEU A 228 13.25 18.69 -9.88
C LEU A 228 12.46 17.40 -10.03
N ARG A 229 11.64 17.04 -9.04
CA ARG A 229 10.73 15.90 -9.12
C ARG A 229 9.69 16.08 -10.24
N TRP A 230 9.10 17.27 -10.34
CA TRP A 230 8.15 17.58 -11.41
C TRP A 230 8.79 17.43 -12.79
N ILE A 231 9.96 18.03 -13.01
CA ILE A 231 10.71 17.94 -14.27
C ILE A 231 11.03 16.47 -14.60
N TYR A 232 11.53 15.73 -13.61
CA TYR A 232 11.84 14.32 -13.77
C TYR A 232 10.62 13.48 -14.18
N MET A 233 9.50 13.63 -13.47
CA MET A 233 8.29 12.87 -13.76
C MET A 233 7.66 13.27 -15.09
N TYR A 234 7.64 14.56 -15.39
CA TYR A 234 6.95 15.05 -16.57
C TYR A 234 7.73 14.81 -17.86
N PHE A 235 9.04 15.04 -17.85
CA PHE A 235 9.86 14.88 -19.06
C PHE A 235 10.61 13.54 -19.10
N PHE A 236 11.30 13.15 -18.06
CA PHE A 236 12.16 11.97 -18.10
C PHE A 236 11.39 10.65 -17.93
N LEU A 237 10.34 10.61 -17.12
CA LEU A 237 9.43 9.47 -17.05
C LEU A 237 8.35 9.51 -18.15
N GLY A 238 8.29 10.59 -18.93
CA GLY A 238 7.34 10.72 -20.04
C GLY A 238 5.92 11.10 -19.62
N GLY A 239 5.73 11.74 -18.44
CA GLY A 239 4.41 12.20 -17.99
C GLY A 239 3.68 13.11 -18.98
N ILE A 240 4.42 13.79 -19.88
CA ILE A 240 3.87 14.55 -21.01
C ILE A 240 3.01 13.69 -21.93
N LEU A 241 3.34 12.40 -22.08
CA LEU A 241 2.58 11.45 -22.91
C LEU A 241 1.23 11.07 -22.31
N ASP A 242 1.07 11.23 -20.99
CA ASP A 242 -0.20 11.05 -20.30
C ASP A 242 -1.13 12.26 -20.43
N GLY A 243 -0.68 13.34 -21.12
CA GLY A 243 -1.44 14.55 -21.44
C GLY A 243 -1.84 15.32 -20.17
N ARG A 244 -3.08 15.87 -20.15
CA ARG A 244 -3.58 16.66 -19.01
C ARG A 244 -3.54 15.90 -17.68
N ALA A 245 -3.88 14.61 -17.69
CA ALA A 245 -3.86 13.78 -16.49
C ALA A 245 -2.43 13.65 -15.94
N GLY A 246 -1.44 13.39 -16.82
CA GLY A 246 -0.03 13.33 -16.45
C GLY A 246 0.51 14.65 -15.89
N PHE A 247 0.19 15.78 -16.54
CA PHE A 247 0.54 17.10 -16.04
C PHE A 247 -0.01 17.34 -14.63
N THR A 248 -1.30 17.08 -14.43
CA THR A 248 -1.96 17.27 -13.14
C THR A 248 -1.37 16.36 -12.08
N TRP A 249 -1.13 15.08 -12.41
CA TRP A 249 -0.51 14.12 -11.49
C TRP A 249 0.90 14.55 -11.07
N CYS A 250 1.77 14.93 -12.02
CA CYS A 250 3.11 15.41 -11.73
C CYS A 250 3.08 16.67 -10.82
N THR A 251 2.10 17.56 -11.05
CA THR A 251 1.91 18.76 -10.23
C THR A 251 1.47 18.42 -8.81
N LEU A 252 0.53 17.47 -8.64
CA LEU A 252 0.12 17.00 -7.32
C LEU A 252 1.26 16.31 -6.57
N GLN A 253 2.09 15.54 -7.25
CA GLN A 253 3.27 14.90 -6.64
C GLN A 253 4.32 15.95 -6.22
N ALA A 254 4.55 16.97 -7.04
CA ALA A 254 5.43 18.08 -6.67
C ALA A 254 4.89 18.89 -5.50
N PHE A 255 3.58 19.12 -5.44
CA PHE A 255 2.92 19.76 -4.31
C PHE A 255 3.08 18.93 -3.02
N TYR A 256 2.91 17.62 -3.09
CA TYR A 256 3.16 16.71 -1.96
C TYR A 256 4.61 16.80 -1.45
N GLU A 257 5.59 16.80 -2.36
CA GLU A 257 7.00 17.01 -2.00
C GLU A 257 7.25 18.39 -1.35
N TYR A 258 6.54 19.42 -1.82
CA TYR A 258 6.63 20.74 -1.23
C TYR A 258 6.07 20.79 0.19
N LEU A 259 4.94 20.09 0.44
CA LEU A 259 4.39 19.96 1.80
C LEU A 259 5.38 19.26 2.74
N ILE A 260 6.08 18.23 2.28
CA ILE A 260 7.11 17.54 3.08
C ILE A 260 8.22 18.53 3.45
N LEU A 261 8.74 19.31 2.49
CA LEU A 261 9.80 20.29 2.76
C LEU A 261 9.38 21.36 3.75
N LEU A 262 8.18 21.92 3.62
CA LEU A 262 7.67 22.92 4.57
C LEU A 262 7.61 22.35 5.99
N LYS A 263 7.10 21.12 6.14
CA LYS A 263 7.01 20.46 7.44
C LYS A 263 8.38 20.08 8.01
N VAL A 264 9.34 19.73 7.17
CA VAL A 264 10.74 19.52 7.59
C VAL A 264 11.32 20.80 8.18
N GLU A 265 11.11 21.95 7.51
CA GLU A 265 11.59 23.24 8.01
C GLU A 265 10.89 23.64 9.34
N GLU A 266 9.57 23.42 9.43
CA GLU A 266 8.81 23.61 10.65
C GLU A 266 9.36 22.75 11.80
N MET A 267 9.54 21.45 11.57
CA MET A 267 10.04 20.50 12.58
C MET A 267 11.47 20.81 13.03
N LYS A 268 12.34 21.31 12.15
CA LYS A 268 13.69 21.73 12.54
C LYS A 268 13.69 22.90 13.52
N GLN A 269 12.68 23.75 13.46
CA GLN A 269 12.52 24.90 14.39
C GLN A 269 11.91 24.49 15.74
N MET A 270 11.30 23.30 15.82
CA MET A 270 10.71 22.78 17.06
C MET A 270 11.79 22.16 17.99
N PRO A 271 11.61 22.29 19.32
CA PRO A 271 12.42 21.54 20.27
C PRO A 271 12.34 20.03 20.03
N PRO A 272 13.42 19.25 20.21
CA PRO A 272 13.40 17.81 19.96
C PRO A 272 12.30 17.03 20.71
N SER A 273 11.93 17.48 21.93
CA SER A 273 10.85 16.89 22.74
C SER A 273 9.45 17.01 22.12
N ASP A 274 9.23 17.98 21.26
CA ASP A 274 7.90 18.24 20.68
C ASP A 274 7.76 17.62 19.28
N ARG A 275 8.87 17.30 18.61
CA ARG A 275 8.88 16.63 17.31
C ARG A 275 8.26 15.22 17.35
N SER A 276 8.45 14.49 18.46
CA SER A 276 7.84 13.17 18.66
C SER A 276 6.33 13.20 18.84
N LYS A 277 5.78 14.31 19.35
CA LYS A 277 4.34 14.48 19.54
C LYS A 277 3.59 14.84 18.25
N SER A 278 4.27 15.45 17.28
CA SER A 278 3.67 15.76 15.98
C SER A 278 3.45 14.54 15.08
N VAL A 279 4.18 13.44 15.32
CA VAL A 279 4.08 12.16 14.58
C VAL A 279 2.97 11.26 15.10
N SER A 280 2.58 11.42 16.36
CA SER A 280 1.55 10.61 17.00
C SER A 280 0.22 11.37 17.12
N VAL A 281 -0.39 11.76 16.01
CA VAL A 281 -1.84 11.87 15.99
C VAL A 281 -2.35 10.46 15.66
N PRO A 282 -2.84 9.68 16.66
CA PRO A 282 -3.59 8.47 16.35
C PRO A 282 -4.68 8.88 15.36
N ALA A 283 -5.06 7.99 14.45
CA ALA A 283 -6.26 8.22 13.64
C ALA A 283 -7.36 8.61 14.63
N ALA A 284 -7.60 9.91 14.78
CA ALA A 284 -8.64 10.42 15.64
C ALA A 284 -9.92 9.85 15.07
N ASN A 285 -10.48 8.84 15.81
CA ASN A 285 -11.73 8.14 15.61
C ASN A 285 -11.66 6.62 15.37
N ALA A 286 -10.62 5.92 15.84
CA ALA A 286 -10.87 4.53 16.21
C ALA A 286 -11.63 4.58 17.56
N PRO A 287 -12.85 4.01 17.68
CA PRO A 287 -13.48 3.84 18.99
C PRO A 287 -12.57 2.98 19.85
N ALA A 288 -12.40 3.35 21.12
CA ALA A 288 -11.80 2.46 22.10
C ALA A 288 -12.51 1.10 22.03
N PRO A 289 -11.79 -0.03 22.04
CA PRO A 289 -12.45 -1.31 22.08
C PRO A 289 -13.26 -1.39 23.37
N ASP A 290 -14.58 -1.60 23.25
CA ASP A 290 -15.39 -2.06 24.37
C ASP A 290 -14.72 -3.33 24.92
N ARG A 291 -14.40 -3.32 26.20
CA ARG A 291 -13.83 -4.48 26.89
C ARG A 291 -14.78 -5.65 26.73
N LEU A 292 -14.42 -6.61 25.91
CA LEU A 292 -15.05 -7.92 25.94
C LEU A 292 -14.71 -8.59 27.29
N PRO A 293 -15.66 -9.34 27.87
CA PRO A 293 -15.41 -10.03 29.14
C PRO A 293 -14.31 -11.08 28.98
N ASP A 294 -13.46 -11.12 29.97
CA ASP A 294 -12.32 -12.00 30.20
C ASP A 294 -12.73 -13.48 30.06
N THR A 295 -12.30 -14.14 28.99
CA THR A 295 -12.37 -15.61 28.89
C THR A 295 -10.96 -16.15 28.82
N GLY A 296 -10.59 -16.71 29.97
CA GLY A 296 -9.54 -17.62 30.37
C GLY A 296 -8.44 -18.00 29.37
N GLU A 297 -7.24 -17.95 29.91
CA GLU A 297 -5.95 -18.42 29.44
C GLU A 297 -5.97 -19.64 28.53
N ALA A 298 -5.38 -19.48 27.31
CA ALA A 298 -4.85 -20.61 26.56
C ALA A 298 -3.36 -20.34 26.27
N SER A 299 -2.54 -21.17 26.89
CA SER A 299 -1.08 -21.20 26.81
C SER A 299 -0.57 -21.45 25.39
N HIS A 300 0.27 -20.53 24.88
CA HIS A 300 1.04 -20.74 23.66
C HIS A 300 2.31 -21.56 23.89
N PRO A 301 2.67 -22.51 23.03
CA PRO A 301 3.99 -23.12 23.04
C PRO A 301 5.03 -22.20 22.37
N ALA A 302 6.18 -22.08 23.02
CA ALA A 302 7.34 -21.35 22.56
C ALA A 302 7.92 -21.96 21.28
N ILE A 303 8.12 -21.15 20.25
CA ILE A 303 8.86 -21.53 19.04
C ILE A 303 10.31 -21.03 19.19
N ALA A 304 11.22 -21.99 19.15
CA ALA A 304 12.66 -21.76 19.21
C ALA A 304 13.16 -21.02 17.97
N THR A 305 13.97 -19.99 18.19
CA THR A 305 14.73 -19.29 17.16
C THR A 305 15.99 -20.08 16.83
N GLU A 306 16.12 -20.60 15.61
CA GLU A 306 17.43 -20.90 15.04
C GLU A 306 17.69 -20.01 13.83
N GLY A 307 18.88 -19.39 13.85
CA GLY A 307 19.31 -18.42 12.88
C GLY A 307 19.71 -19.05 11.53
N ALA A 308 19.50 -18.27 10.48
CA ALA A 308 20.22 -18.44 9.24
C ALA A 308 20.57 -17.05 8.67
N THR A 309 21.87 -16.78 8.68
CA THR A 309 22.59 -15.75 7.98
C THR A 309 22.49 -16.00 6.47
N TYR A 310 22.05 -15.00 5.69
CA TYR A 310 22.62 -14.60 4.40
C TYR A 310 22.03 -13.25 3.97
#